data_393751de4adc09c18c2cc356341ac7db
#
_entry.id   393751de4adc09c18c2cc356341ac7db
#
_cell.length_a   1.000
_cell.length_b   1.000
_cell.length_c   1.000
_cell.angle_alpha   90.00
_cell.angle_beta   90.00
_cell.angle_gamma   90.00
#
_symmetry.space_group_name_H-M   'P 1'
#
loop_
_entity.id
_entity.type
_entity.pdbx_description
1 polymer ?
#
loop_
_entity_poly.entity_id
_entity_poly.type
_entity_poly.pdbx_seq_one_letter_code
_entity_poly.pdbx_strand_id
1 'polypeptide(L)'
;MYQPNLLLPAGRSAGEKPMAIEKITIQQFLKLSTQYPVLDVRSQGEYTHAHIPNAINVPLFTNDERKIVGTAYKQQSREIAIKLGLDFFGVKMKQIVEDVERITTEFYKRNAKQKDSVPPLGGGGGILLHCWRGGMRSAAVAWLLDMYGFKVYTLTGGYKAYRNWVLQQVALPYNFTIIGGFTGSGKTEVLHQLKKEDKIIIDLEALANHKGSAFGNMGTCR
;
A
#
# COMPACT_ATOMS: atom_id res chain seq x y z
N MET A 1 19.98 37.69 10.84
CA MET A 1 19.04 37.52 9.70
C MET A 1 19.36 36.22 9.01
N TYR A 2 18.58 35.18 9.28
CA TYR A 2 18.74 33.86 8.68
C TYR A 2 17.77 33.79 7.49
N GLN A 3 18.28 33.84 6.26
CA GLN A 3 17.49 33.51 5.07
C GLN A 3 17.64 32.02 4.81
N PRO A 4 16.58 31.20 4.95
CA PRO A 4 16.61 29.86 4.42
C PRO A 4 16.51 29.94 2.90
N ASN A 5 17.58 29.54 2.21
CA ASN A 5 17.53 29.24 0.78
C ASN A 5 16.52 28.08 0.59
N LEU A 6 15.30 28.40 0.22
CA LEU A 6 14.34 27.44 -0.32
C LEU A 6 14.84 27.03 -1.70
N LEU A 7 15.75 26.06 -1.74
CA LEU A 7 16.10 25.35 -2.96
C LEU A 7 14.87 24.57 -3.38
N LEU A 8 14.12 25.10 -4.36
CA LEU A 8 13.16 24.32 -5.12
C LEU A 8 13.91 23.13 -5.74
N PRO A 9 13.35 21.91 -5.72
CA PRO A 9 14.00 20.76 -6.32
C PRO A 9 14.28 21.06 -7.79
N ALA A 10 15.55 20.95 -8.18
CA ALA A 10 16.01 21.08 -9.55
C ALA A 10 15.37 19.96 -10.39
N GLY A 11 14.45 20.32 -11.30
CA GLY A 11 13.89 19.34 -12.23
C GLY A 11 12.60 19.70 -12.95
N ARG A 12 11.99 20.86 -12.69
CA ARG A 12 10.84 21.30 -13.52
C ARG A 12 11.25 22.48 -14.40
N SER A 13 11.14 22.30 -15.72
CA SER A 13 11.19 23.44 -16.66
C SER A 13 9.94 24.31 -16.44
N ALA A 14 10.10 25.63 -16.50
CA ALA A 14 9.00 26.58 -16.43
C ALA A 14 8.05 26.34 -17.62
N GLY A 15 6.98 25.56 -17.41
CA GLY A 15 6.01 25.21 -18.47
C GLY A 15 5.35 23.84 -18.33
N GLU A 16 5.87 22.93 -17.47
CA GLU A 16 5.19 21.67 -17.22
C GLU A 16 3.95 21.88 -16.34
N LYS A 17 2.78 21.50 -16.86
CA LYS A 17 1.53 21.42 -16.08
C LYS A 17 1.78 20.61 -14.81
N PRO A 18 1.21 21.04 -13.65
CA PRO A 18 1.27 20.23 -12.42
C PRO A 18 0.81 18.82 -12.75
N MET A 19 1.57 17.80 -12.34
CA MET A 19 1.19 16.40 -12.58
C MET A 19 -0.08 16.14 -11.81
N ALA A 20 -1.19 16.03 -12.53
CA ALA A 20 -2.50 15.86 -11.94
C ALA A 20 -2.55 14.54 -11.15
N ILE A 21 -3.04 14.60 -9.92
CA ILE A 21 -3.38 13.41 -9.13
C ILE A 21 -4.41 12.59 -9.93
N GLU A 22 -4.05 11.37 -10.28
CA GLU A 22 -4.88 10.50 -11.10
C GLU A 22 -5.65 9.53 -10.21
N LYS A 23 -6.98 9.50 -10.35
CA LYS A 23 -7.83 8.49 -9.69
C LYS A 23 -7.98 7.29 -10.60
N ILE A 24 -7.59 6.11 -10.12
CA ILE A 24 -7.58 4.89 -10.91
C ILE A 24 -8.47 3.80 -10.30
N THR A 25 -8.90 2.87 -11.14
CA THR A 25 -9.69 1.70 -10.74
C THR A 25 -8.82 0.67 -10.04
N ILE A 26 -9.45 -0.33 -9.38
CA ILE A 26 -8.72 -1.42 -8.74
C ILE A 26 -7.87 -2.24 -9.73
N GLN A 27 -8.36 -2.48 -10.95
CA GLN A 27 -7.64 -3.22 -11.97
C GLN A 27 -6.38 -2.47 -12.42
N GLN A 28 -6.50 -1.16 -12.68
CA GLN A 28 -5.37 -0.30 -13.01
C GLN A 28 -4.37 -0.21 -11.85
N PHE A 29 -4.88 -0.09 -10.62
CA PHE A 29 -4.06 -0.04 -9.41
C PHE A 29 -3.21 -1.30 -9.24
N LEU A 30 -3.80 -2.50 -9.36
CA LEU A 30 -3.09 -3.76 -9.27
C LEU A 30 -2.07 -3.94 -10.39
N LYS A 31 -2.39 -3.51 -11.61
CA LYS A 31 -1.43 -3.53 -12.72
C LYS A 31 -0.22 -2.63 -12.45
N LEU A 32 -0.44 -1.44 -11.93
CA LEU A 32 0.62 -0.48 -11.63
C LEU A 32 1.42 -0.82 -10.36
N SER A 33 0.86 -1.63 -9.44
CA SER A 33 1.55 -2.03 -8.20
C SER A 33 2.80 -2.91 -8.42
N THR A 34 2.97 -3.44 -9.63
CA THR A 34 4.20 -4.13 -10.04
C THR A 34 5.33 -3.17 -10.42
N GLN A 35 4.99 -1.91 -10.72
CA GLN A 35 5.92 -0.89 -11.22
C GLN A 35 6.21 0.23 -10.22
N TYR A 36 5.27 0.51 -9.33
CA TYR A 36 5.30 1.61 -8.37
C TYR A 36 5.04 1.16 -6.94
N PRO A 37 5.66 1.78 -5.94
CA PRO A 37 5.39 1.48 -4.54
C PRO A 37 3.95 1.83 -4.17
N VAL A 38 3.35 0.97 -3.35
CA VAL A 38 1.99 1.15 -2.82
C VAL A 38 2.08 1.70 -1.40
N LEU A 39 1.48 2.85 -1.16
CA LEU A 39 1.45 3.52 0.14
C LEU A 39 0.04 3.44 0.76
N ASP A 40 -0.03 2.93 1.97
CA ASP A 40 -1.24 2.90 2.79
C ASP A 40 -1.17 4.01 3.85
N VAL A 41 -2.00 5.04 3.70
CA VAL A 41 -2.03 6.19 4.63
C VAL A 41 -3.03 6.03 5.77
N ARG A 42 -3.52 4.83 6.01
CA ARG A 42 -4.35 4.50 7.17
C ARG A 42 -3.48 4.44 8.44
N SER A 43 -4.13 4.49 9.59
CA SER A 43 -3.42 4.32 10.85
C SER A 43 -2.77 2.94 10.96
N GLN A 44 -1.75 2.83 11.82
CA GLN A 44 -1.03 1.57 12.03
C GLN A 44 -1.95 0.42 12.41
N GLY A 45 -2.96 0.64 13.27
CA GLY A 45 -3.92 -0.39 13.65
C GLY A 45 -4.81 -0.85 12.48
N GLU A 46 -5.23 0.08 11.61
CA GLU A 46 -5.97 -0.28 10.39
C GLU A 46 -5.10 -1.14 9.45
N TYR A 47 -3.82 -0.79 9.31
CA TYR A 47 -2.86 -1.49 8.46
C TYR A 47 -2.53 -2.89 9.01
N THR A 48 -2.21 -3.01 10.29
CA THR A 48 -1.85 -4.27 10.94
C THR A 48 -3.00 -5.27 10.90
N HIS A 49 -4.25 -4.78 11.02
CA HIS A 49 -5.42 -5.65 10.93
C HIS A 49 -5.56 -6.30 9.54
N ALA A 50 -5.42 -5.54 8.48
CA ALA A 50 -5.39 -6.05 7.10
C ALA A 50 -4.97 -4.95 6.12
N HIS A 51 -4.12 -5.26 5.14
CA HIS A 51 -3.62 -4.33 4.14
C HIS A 51 -3.49 -4.98 2.76
N ILE A 52 -3.26 -4.17 1.73
CA ILE A 52 -2.94 -4.65 0.38
C ILE A 52 -1.54 -5.27 0.43
N PRO A 53 -1.31 -6.49 -0.11
CA PRO A 53 0.01 -7.12 -0.14
C PRO A 53 1.08 -6.18 -0.69
N ASN A 54 2.25 -6.16 -0.05
CA ASN A 54 3.39 -5.29 -0.36
C ASN A 54 3.13 -3.78 -0.20
N ALA A 55 1.97 -3.35 0.32
CA ALA A 55 1.76 -1.96 0.68
C ALA A 55 2.64 -1.57 1.87
N ILE A 56 3.17 -0.36 1.85
CA ILE A 56 4.01 0.21 2.91
C ILE A 56 3.15 1.22 3.67
N ASN A 57 3.12 1.11 4.99
CA ASN A 57 2.33 2.04 5.82
C ASN A 57 3.06 3.36 6.03
N VAL A 58 2.45 4.44 5.58
CA VAL A 58 2.85 5.84 5.82
C VAL A 58 1.65 6.55 6.44
N PRO A 59 1.40 6.39 7.75
CA PRO A 59 0.15 6.79 8.35
C PRO A 59 0.03 8.31 8.43
N LEU A 60 -1.05 8.86 7.88
CA LEU A 60 -1.41 10.27 8.06
C LEU A 60 -1.71 10.59 9.54
N PHE A 61 -2.40 9.65 10.21
CA PHE A 61 -2.79 9.76 11.61
C PHE A 61 -2.33 8.52 12.39
N THR A 62 -1.88 8.72 13.63
CA THR A 62 -1.76 7.64 14.62
C THR A 62 -3.14 7.04 14.90
N ASN A 63 -3.19 5.95 15.66
CA ASN A 63 -4.47 5.35 16.08
C ASN A 63 -5.32 6.31 16.91
N ASP A 64 -4.69 7.06 17.81
CA ASP A 64 -5.37 8.01 18.70
C ASP A 64 -5.85 9.25 17.95
N GLU A 65 -5.01 9.84 17.10
CA GLU A 65 -5.39 10.97 16.25
C GLU A 65 -6.56 10.58 15.31
N ARG A 66 -6.49 9.38 14.71
CA ARG A 66 -7.57 8.86 13.87
C ARG A 66 -8.87 8.72 14.67
N LYS A 67 -8.79 8.30 15.95
CA LYS A 67 -9.95 8.20 16.84
C LYS A 67 -10.53 9.57 17.11
N ILE A 68 -9.70 10.56 17.45
CA ILE A 68 -10.11 11.95 17.71
C ILE A 68 -10.82 12.53 16.48
N VAL A 69 -10.16 12.53 15.32
CA VAL A 69 -10.72 13.05 14.06
C VAL A 69 -11.99 12.31 13.66
N GLY A 70 -12.00 10.98 13.82
CA GLY A 70 -13.16 10.15 13.47
C GLY A 70 -14.36 10.38 14.40
N THR A 71 -14.13 10.64 15.68
CA THR A 71 -15.17 11.00 16.66
C THR A 71 -15.73 12.39 16.36
N ALA A 72 -14.88 13.38 16.11
CA ALA A 72 -15.33 14.72 15.71
C ALA A 72 -16.17 14.70 14.43
N TYR A 73 -15.77 13.90 13.45
CA TYR A 73 -16.53 13.73 12.20
C TYR A 73 -17.94 13.14 12.41
N LYS A 74 -18.09 12.23 13.38
CA LYS A 74 -19.39 11.58 13.66
C LYS A 74 -20.29 12.38 14.60
N GLN A 75 -19.70 13.04 15.61
CA GLN A 75 -20.44 13.62 16.72
C GLN A 75 -20.54 15.13 16.67
N GLN A 76 -19.69 15.79 15.89
CA GLN A 76 -19.66 17.25 15.81
C GLN A 76 -19.97 17.70 14.38
N SER A 77 -18.92 18.01 13.59
CA SER A 77 -19.09 18.35 12.17
C SER A 77 -17.89 17.94 11.32
N ARG A 78 -18.12 17.91 9.99
CA ARG A 78 -17.06 17.68 9.01
C ARG A 78 -15.97 18.75 9.09
N GLU A 79 -16.36 20.00 9.29
CA GLU A 79 -15.46 21.17 9.35
C GLU A 79 -14.53 21.11 10.56
N ILE A 80 -15.06 20.74 11.73
CA ILE A 80 -14.28 20.55 12.95
C ILE A 80 -13.30 19.40 12.77
N ALA A 81 -13.75 18.28 12.22
CA ALA A 81 -12.86 17.14 11.96
C ALA A 81 -11.74 17.49 10.98
N ILE A 82 -12.02 18.32 9.96
CA ILE A 82 -10.98 18.79 9.03
C ILE A 82 -9.94 19.65 9.75
N LYS A 83 -10.39 20.63 10.58
CA LYS A 83 -9.47 21.49 11.34
C LYS A 83 -8.55 20.67 12.24
N LEU A 84 -9.11 19.76 13.06
CA LEU A 84 -8.33 18.82 13.87
C LEU A 84 -7.37 17.96 13.04
N GLY A 85 -7.82 17.50 11.88
CA GLY A 85 -6.98 16.75 10.95
C GLY A 85 -5.83 17.57 10.40
N LEU A 86 -6.02 18.86 10.13
CA LEU A 86 -4.98 19.77 9.67
C LEU A 86 -3.93 20.04 10.75
N ASP A 87 -4.34 20.18 12.02
CA ASP A 87 -3.41 20.35 13.15
C ASP A 87 -2.43 19.17 13.25
N PHE A 88 -2.92 17.93 13.10
CA PHE A 88 -2.08 16.75 13.10
C PHE A 88 -1.27 16.57 11.80
N PHE A 89 -1.86 16.92 10.66
CA PHE A 89 -1.20 16.76 9.36
C PHE A 89 -0.06 17.76 9.17
N GLY A 90 -0.27 19.03 9.55
CA GLY A 90 0.69 20.10 9.33
C GLY A 90 2.08 19.80 9.91
N VAL A 91 2.14 19.26 11.13
CA VAL A 91 3.40 18.93 11.80
C VAL A 91 4.11 17.71 11.19
N LYS A 92 3.40 16.88 10.44
CA LYS A 92 3.93 15.64 9.83
C LYS A 92 4.28 15.76 8.35
N MET A 93 3.90 16.86 7.69
CA MET A 93 4.05 17.00 6.24
C MET A 93 5.48 16.74 5.77
N LYS A 94 6.46 17.35 6.43
CA LYS A 94 7.88 17.16 6.10
C LYS A 94 8.29 15.69 6.25
N GLN A 95 7.96 15.06 7.38
CA GLN A 95 8.30 13.67 7.66
C GLN A 95 7.68 12.72 6.63
N ILE A 96 6.42 12.95 6.24
CA ILE A 96 5.75 12.14 5.20
C ILE A 96 6.51 12.22 3.88
N VAL A 97 6.97 13.40 3.47
CA VAL A 97 7.76 13.56 2.23
C VAL A 97 9.07 12.79 2.34
N GLU A 98 9.83 12.96 3.42
CA GLU A 98 11.12 12.28 3.64
C GLU A 98 10.97 10.74 3.68
N ASP A 99 9.92 10.24 4.33
CA ASP A 99 9.62 8.79 4.36
C ASP A 99 9.30 8.27 2.95
N VAL A 100 8.51 9.00 2.18
CA VAL A 100 8.15 8.60 0.81
C VAL A 100 9.35 8.66 -0.13
N GLU A 101 10.24 9.64 0.00
CA GLU A 101 11.50 9.69 -0.77
C GLU A 101 12.36 8.45 -0.48
N ARG A 102 12.54 8.11 0.80
CA ARG A 102 13.30 6.93 1.22
C ARG A 102 12.68 5.64 0.66
N ILE A 103 11.37 5.46 0.82
CA ILE A 103 10.63 4.30 0.32
C ILE A 103 10.77 4.16 -1.19
N THR A 104 10.57 5.25 -1.91
CA THR A 104 10.65 5.27 -3.37
C THR A 104 12.06 4.93 -3.85
N THR A 105 13.07 5.52 -3.23
CA THR A 105 14.48 5.24 -3.54
C THR A 105 14.82 3.77 -3.30
N GLU A 106 14.40 3.19 -2.16
CA GLU A 106 14.63 1.78 -1.85
C GLU A 106 13.89 0.85 -2.81
N PHE A 107 12.64 1.19 -3.16
CA PHE A 107 11.84 0.41 -4.09
C PHE A 107 12.51 0.31 -5.46
N TYR A 108 12.95 1.43 -6.03
CA TYR A 108 13.62 1.43 -7.33
C TYR A 108 15.00 0.78 -7.28
N LYS A 109 15.77 0.94 -6.21
CA LYS A 109 17.05 0.23 -6.03
C LYS A 109 16.88 -1.29 -6.03
N ARG A 110 15.86 -1.82 -5.36
CA ARG A 110 15.57 -3.28 -5.30
C ARG A 110 15.10 -3.84 -6.65
N ASN A 111 14.35 -3.03 -7.41
CA ASN A 111 13.79 -3.44 -8.70
C ASN A 111 14.65 -3.06 -9.90
N ALA A 112 15.78 -2.39 -9.69
CA ALA A 112 16.72 -1.98 -10.74
C ALA A 112 17.54 -3.17 -11.28
N LYS A 113 16.89 -4.16 -11.90
CA LYS A 113 17.56 -5.12 -12.80
C LYS A 113 17.87 -4.50 -14.18
N GLN A 114 17.40 -3.29 -14.46
CA GLN A 114 17.71 -2.50 -15.67
C GLN A 114 18.33 -1.17 -15.26
N LYS A 115 19.51 -0.90 -15.79
CA LYS A 115 20.46 0.19 -15.45
C LYS A 115 19.93 1.63 -15.60
N ASP A 116 18.71 1.86 -16.12
CA ASP A 116 18.27 3.18 -16.58
C ASP A 116 17.01 3.73 -15.88
N SER A 117 16.56 3.16 -14.75
CA SER A 117 15.23 3.50 -14.20
C SER A 117 15.16 3.91 -12.74
N VAL A 118 16.24 4.51 -12.19
CA VAL A 118 16.10 5.25 -10.93
C VAL A 118 15.64 6.66 -11.28
N PRO A 119 14.39 7.07 -11.02
CA PRO A 119 13.96 8.44 -11.24
C PRO A 119 14.84 9.38 -10.42
N PRO A 120 15.19 10.56 -10.95
CA PRO A 120 15.95 11.56 -10.20
C PRO A 120 15.20 11.90 -8.89
N LEU A 121 15.95 12.07 -7.80
CA LEU A 121 15.46 12.62 -6.54
C LEU A 121 14.71 13.93 -6.85
N GLY A 122 13.42 13.97 -6.53
CA GLY A 122 12.60 15.16 -6.71
C GLY A 122 11.62 15.16 -7.88
N GLY A 123 11.29 14.02 -8.48
CA GLY A 123 10.15 13.98 -9.40
C GLY A 123 10.35 13.15 -10.66
N GLY A 124 9.82 11.98 -10.68
CA GLY A 124 9.75 11.14 -11.87
C GLY A 124 9.16 9.76 -11.59
N GLY A 125 9.19 9.32 -10.33
CA GLY A 125 8.61 8.05 -9.93
C GLY A 125 7.12 8.15 -9.65
N GLY A 126 6.33 7.19 -10.17
CA GLY A 126 4.93 7.05 -9.80
C GLY A 126 4.80 6.46 -8.40
N ILE A 127 3.74 6.87 -7.68
CA ILE A 127 3.37 6.37 -6.36
C ILE A 127 1.90 5.99 -6.38
N LEU A 128 1.59 4.83 -5.84
CA LEU A 128 0.22 4.38 -5.64
C LEU A 128 -0.19 4.65 -4.19
N LEU A 129 -1.31 5.32 -4.00
CA LEU A 129 -1.76 5.76 -2.69
C LEU A 129 -3.19 5.34 -2.42
N HIS A 130 -3.46 4.87 -1.22
CA HIS A 130 -4.83 4.62 -0.77
C HIS A 130 -5.04 4.88 0.71
N CYS A 131 -6.29 5.16 1.07
CA CYS A 131 -6.78 5.11 2.44
C CYS A 131 -7.97 4.12 2.51
N TRP A 132 -8.81 4.21 3.53
CA TRP A 132 -9.94 3.28 3.68
C TRP A 132 -10.97 3.35 2.54
N ARG A 133 -11.36 4.56 2.10
CA ARG A 133 -12.40 4.79 1.06
C ARG A 133 -11.93 5.65 -0.11
N GLY A 134 -10.65 5.97 -0.23
CA GLY A 134 -10.17 6.90 -1.27
C GLY A 134 -10.69 8.34 -1.08
N GLY A 135 -10.90 8.77 0.17
CA GLY A 135 -11.43 10.08 0.53
C GLY A 135 -10.35 11.09 0.96
N MET A 136 -10.71 11.98 1.90
CA MET A 136 -9.88 13.12 2.31
C MET A 136 -8.46 12.76 2.75
N ARG A 137 -8.26 11.65 3.48
CA ARG A 137 -6.93 11.23 3.95
C ARG A 137 -5.95 11.00 2.79
N SER A 138 -6.36 10.20 1.81
CA SER A 138 -5.52 9.97 0.63
C SER A 138 -5.42 11.20 -0.26
N ALA A 139 -6.45 12.04 -0.33
CA ALA A 139 -6.39 13.28 -1.11
C ALA A 139 -5.40 14.30 -0.53
N ALA A 140 -5.35 14.45 0.81
CA ALA A 140 -4.40 15.36 1.47
C ALA A 140 -2.94 14.94 1.25
N VAL A 141 -2.64 13.65 1.44
CA VAL A 141 -1.27 13.13 1.20
C VAL A 141 -0.93 13.17 -0.29
N ALA A 142 -1.88 12.85 -1.17
CA ALA A 142 -1.67 12.94 -2.61
C ALA A 142 -1.34 14.36 -3.07
N TRP A 143 -2.06 15.36 -2.54
CA TRP A 143 -1.77 16.78 -2.80
C TRP A 143 -0.36 17.17 -2.35
N LEU A 144 0.03 16.77 -1.14
CA LEU A 144 1.38 17.06 -0.62
C LEU A 144 2.48 16.46 -1.51
N LEU A 145 2.31 15.20 -1.90
CA LEU A 145 3.30 14.48 -2.71
C LEU A 145 3.34 14.98 -4.16
N ASP A 146 2.18 15.34 -4.73
CA ASP A 146 2.12 15.98 -6.06
C ASP A 146 2.79 17.36 -6.05
N MET A 147 2.53 18.18 -5.04
CA MET A 147 3.19 19.46 -4.84
C MET A 147 4.72 19.32 -4.74
N TYR A 148 5.20 18.27 -4.10
CA TYR A 148 6.62 17.96 -3.98
C TYR A 148 7.24 17.45 -5.27
N GLY A 149 6.44 16.91 -6.22
CA GLY A 149 6.90 16.50 -7.55
C GLY A 149 6.72 15.02 -7.88
N PHE A 150 6.07 14.22 -7.03
CA PHE A 150 5.73 12.84 -7.37
C PHE A 150 4.52 12.75 -8.28
N LYS A 151 4.50 11.78 -9.19
CA LYS A 151 3.29 11.39 -9.91
C LYS A 151 2.44 10.49 -9.03
N VAL A 152 1.24 10.94 -8.63
CA VAL A 152 0.43 10.23 -7.63
C VAL A 152 -0.82 9.63 -8.26
N TYR A 153 -0.99 8.32 -8.07
CA TYR A 153 -2.17 7.58 -8.42
C TYR A 153 -2.94 7.21 -7.17
N THR A 154 -4.22 7.54 -7.10
CA THR A 154 -5.07 7.22 -5.95
C THR A 154 -6.10 6.17 -6.28
N LEU A 155 -6.24 5.15 -5.42
CA LEU A 155 -7.22 4.09 -5.59
C LEU A 155 -8.63 4.60 -5.31
N THR A 156 -9.49 4.58 -6.33
CA THR A 156 -10.91 4.88 -6.19
C THR A 156 -11.57 3.87 -5.26
N GLY A 157 -12.27 4.35 -4.24
CA GLY A 157 -12.89 3.50 -3.21
C GLY A 157 -11.92 2.94 -2.17
N GLY A 158 -10.59 3.15 -2.33
CA GLY A 158 -9.55 2.80 -1.38
C GLY A 158 -9.48 1.31 -1.03
N TYR A 159 -9.00 1.00 0.17
CA TYR A 159 -8.88 -0.38 0.67
C TYR A 159 -10.22 -1.15 0.63
N LYS A 160 -11.35 -0.47 0.85
CA LYS A 160 -12.68 -1.10 0.74
C LYS A 160 -12.93 -1.66 -0.66
N ALA A 161 -12.54 -0.93 -1.71
CA ALA A 161 -12.68 -1.41 -3.08
C ALA A 161 -11.77 -2.62 -3.35
N TYR A 162 -10.52 -2.60 -2.87
CA TYR A 162 -9.62 -3.75 -2.93
C TYR A 162 -10.22 -4.98 -2.23
N ARG A 163 -10.68 -4.83 -0.99
CA ARG A 163 -11.30 -5.93 -0.23
C ARG A 163 -12.51 -6.53 -0.95
N ASN A 164 -13.39 -5.68 -1.48
CA ASN A 164 -14.56 -6.15 -2.24
C ASN A 164 -14.13 -6.89 -3.51
N TRP A 165 -13.10 -6.40 -4.21
CA TRP A 165 -12.54 -7.08 -5.37
C TRP A 165 -11.98 -8.47 -4.99
N VAL A 166 -11.23 -8.58 -3.89
CA VAL A 166 -10.72 -9.88 -3.40
C VAL A 166 -11.87 -10.84 -3.12
N LEU A 167 -12.93 -10.40 -2.43
CA LEU A 167 -14.10 -11.25 -2.15
C LEU A 167 -14.78 -11.72 -3.44
N GLN A 168 -14.86 -10.86 -4.46
CA GLN A 168 -15.39 -11.24 -5.76
C GLN A 168 -14.48 -12.27 -6.46
N GLN A 169 -13.14 -12.10 -6.37
CA GLN A 169 -12.23 -13.10 -6.93
C GLN A 169 -12.39 -14.46 -6.27
N VAL A 170 -12.43 -14.50 -4.94
CA VAL A 170 -12.61 -15.78 -4.20
C VAL A 170 -13.94 -16.50 -4.55
N ALA A 171 -14.95 -15.74 -4.96
CA ALA A 171 -16.25 -16.29 -5.35
C ALA A 171 -16.29 -16.82 -6.81
N LEU A 172 -15.23 -16.61 -7.60
CA LEU A 172 -15.19 -17.14 -8.97
C LEU A 172 -15.06 -18.65 -9.01
N PRO A 173 -15.64 -19.32 -10.00
CA PRO A 173 -15.45 -20.75 -10.19
C PRO A 173 -14.03 -21.02 -10.73
N TYR A 174 -13.20 -21.63 -9.91
CA TYR A 174 -11.87 -22.08 -10.30
C TYR A 174 -11.83 -23.60 -10.51
N ASN A 175 -11.08 -24.04 -11.51
CA ASN A 175 -10.78 -25.46 -11.69
C ASN A 175 -9.58 -25.83 -10.81
N PHE A 176 -9.82 -26.53 -9.71
CA PHE A 176 -8.77 -27.02 -8.82
C PHE A 176 -8.50 -28.50 -9.05
N THR A 177 -7.23 -28.87 -9.12
CA THR A 177 -6.79 -30.26 -8.95
C THR A 177 -6.36 -30.43 -7.49
N ILE A 178 -7.05 -31.33 -6.78
CA ILE A 178 -6.77 -31.57 -5.35
C ILE A 178 -5.80 -32.76 -5.23
N ILE A 179 -4.66 -32.52 -4.57
CA ILE A 179 -3.69 -33.58 -4.23
C ILE A 179 -4.01 -34.04 -2.80
N GLY A 180 -4.57 -35.24 -2.67
CA GLY A 180 -4.88 -35.88 -1.40
C GLY A 180 -3.95 -37.06 -1.10
N GLY A 181 -3.94 -37.52 0.16
CA GLY A 181 -3.19 -38.70 0.59
C GLY A 181 -2.93 -38.73 2.09
N PHE A 182 -2.46 -39.87 2.60
CA PHE A 182 -2.14 -40.05 4.03
C PHE A 182 -0.94 -39.15 4.46
N THR A 183 -0.81 -38.93 5.76
CA THR A 183 0.35 -38.25 6.35
C THR A 183 1.63 -39.00 5.95
N GLY A 184 2.67 -38.25 5.49
CA GLY A 184 3.94 -38.84 5.04
C GLY A 184 3.95 -39.39 3.60
N SER A 185 2.85 -39.25 2.83
CA SER A 185 2.78 -39.75 1.44
C SER A 185 3.47 -38.85 0.39
N GLY A 186 4.25 -37.84 0.80
CA GLY A 186 5.01 -36.99 -0.13
C GLY A 186 4.20 -35.89 -0.82
N LYS A 187 2.99 -35.55 -0.35
CA LYS A 187 2.16 -34.49 -0.97
C LYS A 187 2.87 -33.15 -1.09
N THR A 188 3.58 -32.75 -0.05
CA THR A 188 4.28 -31.48 0.01
C THR A 188 5.44 -31.43 -1.00
N GLU A 189 6.17 -32.56 -1.16
CA GLU A 189 7.21 -32.68 -2.18
C GLU A 189 6.65 -32.54 -3.59
N VAL A 190 5.49 -33.16 -3.87
CA VAL A 190 4.80 -33.03 -5.15
C VAL A 190 4.42 -31.58 -5.43
N LEU A 191 3.84 -30.89 -4.41
CA LEU A 191 3.51 -29.46 -4.55
C LEU A 191 4.76 -28.61 -4.84
N HIS A 192 5.87 -28.85 -4.15
CA HIS A 192 7.13 -28.15 -4.41
C HIS A 192 7.68 -28.42 -5.80
N GLN A 193 7.54 -29.64 -6.33
CA GLN A 193 7.97 -29.98 -7.67
C GLN A 193 7.12 -29.28 -8.72
N LEU A 194 5.79 -29.30 -8.58
CA LEU A 194 4.86 -28.56 -9.45
C LEU A 194 5.14 -27.05 -9.47
N LYS A 195 5.52 -26.48 -8.31
CA LYS A 195 5.94 -25.07 -8.23
C LYS A 195 7.18 -24.77 -9.06
N LYS A 196 8.15 -25.70 -9.12
CA LYS A 196 9.36 -25.56 -9.95
C LYS A 196 9.04 -25.62 -11.45
N GLU A 197 7.93 -26.25 -11.81
CA GLU A 197 7.40 -26.34 -13.18
C GLU A 197 6.45 -25.16 -13.51
N ASP A 198 6.54 -24.04 -12.78
CA ASP A 198 5.71 -22.84 -12.96
C ASP A 198 4.19 -23.08 -12.83
N LYS A 199 3.77 -24.14 -12.13
CA LYS A 199 2.35 -24.35 -11.81
C LYS A 199 1.94 -23.48 -10.63
N ILE A 200 0.72 -22.93 -10.72
CA ILE A 200 0.13 -22.20 -9.59
C ILE A 200 -0.33 -23.24 -8.56
N ILE A 201 0.22 -23.16 -7.35
CA ILE A 201 -0.14 -24.05 -6.24
C ILE A 201 -0.72 -23.26 -5.07
N ILE A 202 -1.63 -23.92 -4.34
CA ILE A 202 -2.16 -23.45 -3.05
C ILE A 202 -1.82 -24.51 -2.02
N ASP A 203 -0.86 -24.23 -1.17
CA ASP A 203 -0.50 -25.08 -0.03
C ASP A 203 -1.33 -24.67 1.18
N LEU A 204 -2.40 -25.44 1.43
CA LEU A 204 -3.34 -25.15 2.51
C LEU A 204 -2.72 -25.36 3.90
N GLU A 205 -1.77 -26.31 4.03
CA GLU A 205 -1.07 -26.57 5.29
C GLU A 205 -0.16 -25.39 5.64
N ALA A 206 0.62 -24.89 4.67
CA ALA A 206 1.46 -23.71 4.85
C ALA A 206 0.64 -22.44 5.11
N LEU A 207 -0.47 -22.22 4.39
CA LEU A 207 -1.35 -21.05 4.60
C LEU A 207 -2.02 -21.08 5.98
N ALA A 208 -2.38 -22.26 6.47
CA ALA A 208 -2.97 -22.43 7.79
C ALA A 208 -1.93 -22.43 8.93
N ASN A 209 -0.62 -22.34 8.60
CA ASN A 209 0.48 -22.54 9.54
C ASN A 209 0.32 -23.85 10.34
N HIS A 210 -0.05 -24.94 9.65
CA HIS A 210 -0.40 -26.22 10.23
C HIS A 210 0.46 -27.34 9.61
N LYS A 211 1.01 -28.24 10.43
CA LYS A 211 1.90 -29.32 9.97
C LYS A 211 1.17 -30.57 9.44
N GLY A 212 -0.13 -30.50 9.16
CA GLY A 212 -0.88 -31.59 8.54
C GLY A 212 -1.08 -32.84 9.39
N SER A 213 -0.77 -32.81 10.70
CA SER A 213 -0.92 -33.95 11.61
C SER A 213 -1.86 -33.60 12.78
N ALA A 214 -2.30 -34.63 13.55
CA ALA A 214 -3.08 -34.42 14.78
C ALA A 214 -2.36 -33.48 15.79
N PHE A 215 -1.04 -33.35 15.70
CA PHE A 215 -0.20 -32.50 16.53
C PHE A 215 0.34 -31.27 15.80
N GLY A 216 -0.21 -30.98 14.63
CA GLY A 216 0.29 -29.92 13.72
C GLY A 216 0.29 -28.50 14.30
N ASN A 217 -0.51 -28.26 15.34
CA ASN A 217 -0.59 -26.95 16.03
C ASN A 217 0.38 -26.83 17.22
N MET A 218 1.12 -27.87 17.58
CA MET A 218 2.06 -27.80 18.70
C MET A 218 3.26 -26.91 18.34
N GLY A 219 3.42 -25.80 19.07
CA GLY A 219 4.50 -24.83 18.86
C GLY A 219 4.18 -23.66 17.92
N THR A 220 2.92 -23.49 17.45
CA THR A 220 2.49 -22.31 16.70
C THR A 220 1.70 -21.38 17.61
N CYS A 221 2.22 -20.17 17.87
CA CYS A 221 1.41 -19.11 18.46
C CYS A 221 0.35 -18.65 17.45
N ARG A 222 -0.89 -18.54 17.92
CA ARG A 222 -1.99 -17.90 17.18
C ARG A 222 -1.90 -16.40 17.24
#